data_b1eccb25709b10769cd75f4ae262a8b3
#
_entry.id   b1eccb25709b10769cd75f4ae262a8b3
#
_cell.length_a   1.000
_cell.length_b   1.000
_cell.length_c   1.000
_cell.angle_alpha   90.00
_cell.angle_beta   90.00
_cell.angle_gamma   90.00
#
_symmetry.space_group_name_H-M   'P 1'
#
loop_
_entity.id
_entity.type
_entity.pdbx_description
1 polymer ?
#
loop_
_entity_poly.entity_id
_entity_poly.type
_entity_poly.pdbx_seq_one_letter_code
_entity_poly.pdbx_strand_id
1 'polypeptide(L)'
;MPGTWRYLEQAGALFDSTLGYAEAPGFRCGTCRPFPVFDLETRTALSLWEHPLIVMDVALQPASLQRGPIDDVLRQVDGVVSMCKAIGGEFVVLWHNNNAIGRRGETLYREVVRLACGGVS
;
A
#
# COMPACT_ATOMS: atom_id res chain seq x y z
N MET A 1 -5.77 11.97 12.48
CA MET A 1 -4.69 10.97 12.45
C MET A 1 -3.77 10.98 13.67
N PRO A 2 -3.30 12.13 14.18
CA PRO A 2 -2.35 12.07 15.33
C PRO A 2 -2.88 11.29 16.51
N GLY A 3 -4.15 11.47 16.86
CA GLY A 3 -4.76 10.73 17.96
C GLY A 3 -4.85 9.23 17.73
N THR A 4 -5.10 8.83 16.48
CA THR A 4 -5.19 7.41 16.12
C THR A 4 -3.87 6.69 16.35
N TRP A 5 -2.77 7.27 15.94
CA TRP A 5 -1.44 6.68 16.15
C TRP A 5 -1.10 6.56 17.62
N ARG A 6 -1.43 7.58 18.41
CA ARG A 6 -1.21 7.54 19.85
C ARG A 6 -1.99 6.42 20.52
N TYR A 7 -3.25 6.24 20.12
CA TYR A 7 -4.06 5.14 20.64
C TYR A 7 -3.53 3.78 20.24
N LEU A 8 -3.05 3.65 19.01
CA LEU A 8 -2.44 2.40 18.54
C LEU A 8 -1.18 2.08 19.34
N GLU A 9 -0.34 3.05 19.61
CA GLU A 9 0.84 2.84 20.44
C GLU A 9 0.45 2.41 21.86
N GLN A 10 -0.54 3.10 22.45
CA GLN A 10 -1.02 2.76 23.78
C GLN A 10 -1.63 1.37 23.85
N ALA A 11 -2.21 0.91 22.75
CA ALA A 11 -2.78 -0.43 22.66
C ALA A 11 -1.74 -1.52 22.42
N GLY A 12 -0.47 -1.14 22.26
CA GLY A 12 0.62 -2.09 22.06
C GLY A 12 0.92 -2.43 20.63
N ALA A 13 0.35 -1.70 19.66
CA ALA A 13 0.66 -1.91 18.26
C ALA A 13 2.11 -1.50 17.96
N LEU A 14 2.81 -2.31 17.16
CA LEU A 14 4.19 -2.05 16.81
C LEU A 14 4.32 -1.33 15.47
N PHE A 15 3.36 -1.51 14.56
CA PHE A 15 3.36 -0.84 13.27
C PHE A 15 1.94 -0.62 12.78
N ASP A 16 1.81 0.30 11.83
CA ASP A 16 0.57 0.67 11.16
C ASP A 16 0.81 0.75 9.65
N SER A 17 -0.20 0.48 8.85
CA SER A 17 -0.14 0.54 7.39
C SER A 17 -1.44 1.11 6.84
N THR A 18 -1.89 2.25 7.38
CA THR A 18 -3.16 2.85 6.98
C THR A 18 -3.01 4.04 6.05
N LEU A 19 -1.81 4.62 5.93
CA LEU A 19 -1.60 5.81 5.11
C LEU A 19 -1.31 5.45 3.66
N GLY A 20 -2.31 5.60 2.82
CA GLY A 20 -2.22 5.40 1.40
C GLY A 20 -3.30 6.18 0.67
N TYR A 21 -3.22 6.24 -0.64
CA TYR A 21 -4.25 6.85 -1.47
C TYR A 21 -5.27 5.81 -1.90
N ALA A 22 -6.55 6.14 -1.76
CA ALA A 22 -7.64 5.30 -2.28
C ALA A 22 -7.90 5.56 -3.76
N GLU A 23 -7.42 6.66 -4.31
CA GLU A 23 -7.71 7.09 -5.67
C GLU A 23 -6.72 6.56 -6.70
N ALA A 24 -5.47 6.37 -6.29
CA ALA A 24 -4.41 5.94 -7.21
C ALA A 24 -3.26 5.30 -6.44
N PRO A 25 -2.48 4.42 -7.09
CA PRO A 25 -1.22 3.96 -6.51
C PRO A 25 -0.26 5.12 -6.29
N GLY A 26 0.54 5.07 -5.24
CA GLY A 26 1.53 6.11 -5.01
C GLY A 26 1.97 6.21 -3.56
N PHE A 27 2.77 7.23 -3.30
CA PHE A 27 3.45 7.41 -2.03
C PHE A 27 2.82 8.57 -1.25
N ARG A 28 1.72 8.30 -0.55
CA ARG A 28 1.06 9.31 0.27
C ARG A 28 1.97 9.86 1.36
N CYS A 29 2.83 9.02 1.91
CA CYS A 29 3.80 9.43 2.92
C CYS A 29 5.06 10.04 2.34
N GLY A 30 5.16 10.16 1.01
CA GLY A 30 6.36 10.64 0.34
C GLY A 30 7.49 9.63 0.31
N THR A 31 7.26 8.42 0.78
CA THR A 31 8.26 7.34 0.82
C THR A 31 7.57 5.99 0.85
N CYS A 32 8.30 4.95 0.46
CA CYS A 32 7.90 3.56 0.64
C CYS A 32 8.74 2.85 1.71
N ARG A 33 9.54 3.59 2.47
CA ARG A 33 10.31 3.03 3.59
C ARG A 33 9.55 3.20 4.88
N PRO A 34 9.58 2.21 5.79
CA PRO A 34 9.01 2.37 7.11
C PRO A 34 9.69 3.51 7.87
N PHE A 35 8.93 4.20 8.69
CA PHE A 35 9.46 5.27 9.51
C PHE A 35 8.73 5.33 10.86
N PRO A 36 9.40 5.81 11.92
CA PRO A 36 8.71 6.01 13.20
C PRO A 36 7.75 7.18 13.09
N VAL A 37 6.54 6.98 13.63
CA VAL A 37 5.51 8.02 13.61
C VAL A 37 5.88 9.11 14.62
N PHE A 38 5.72 10.38 14.22
CA PHE A 38 5.95 11.51 15.10
C PHE A 38 4.62 12.11 15.53
N ASP A 39 4.45 12.27 16.85
CA ASP A 39 3.25 12.90 17.41
C ASP A 39 3.49 14.40 17.53
N LEU A 40 2.80 15.16 16.68
CA LEU A 40 2.97 16.63 16.65
C LEU A 40 2.41 17.31 17.90
N GLU A 41 1.45 16.69 18.59
CA GLU A 41 0.88 17.27 19.80
C GLU A 41 1.85 17.18 20.99
N THR A 42 2.47 16.02 21.16
CA THR A 42 3.45 15.81 22.23
C THR A 42 4.86 16.13 21.79
N ARG A 43 5.10 16.32 20.49
CA ARG A 43 6.38 16.57 19.86
C ARG A 43 7.41 15.49 20.18
N THR A 44 6.95 14.25 20.14
CA THR A 44 7.80 13.07 20.40
C THR A 44 7.63 12.05 19.32
N ALA A 45 8.68 11.27 19.07
CA ALA A 45 8.58 10.09 18.23
C ALA A 45 7.89 8.98 19.03
N LEU A 46 6.95 8.29 18.39
CA LEU A 46 6.28 7.14 18.98
C LEU A 46 7.11 5.88 18.73
N SER A 47 6.83 4.83 19.49
CA SER A 47 7.41 3.51 19.23
C SER A 47 6.70 2.79 18.08
N LEU A 48 5.62 3.36 17.59
CA LEU A 48 4.85 2.87 16.46
C LEU A 48 5.55 3.23 15.14
N TRP A 49 5.67 2.27 14.24
CA TRP A 49 6.24 2.48 12.91
C TRP A 49 5.14 2.46 11.86
N GLU A 50 5.19 3.40 10.93
CA GLU A 50 4.32 3.38 9.76
C GLU A 50 5.03 2.64 8.63
N HIS A 51 4.35 1.62 8.07
CA HIS A 51 4.74 0.95 6.84
C HIS A 51 3.83 1.50 5.75
N PRO A 52 4.29 2.48 4.96
CA PRO A 52 3.40 3.20 4.04
C PRO A 52 2.66 2.27 3.09
N LEU A 53 1.36 2.48 2.98
CA LEU A 53 0.52 1.74 2.07
C LEU A 53 0.66 2.35 0.67
N ILE A 54 1.03 1.54 -0.31
CA ILE A 54 1.38 2.01 -1.65
C ILE A 54 0.24 1.84 -2.64
N VAL A 55 -0.44 0.69 -2.58
CA VAL A 55 -1.55 0.38 -3.50
C VAL A 55 -2.72 -0.19 -2.71
N MET A 56 -3.91 0.32 -2.99
CA MET A 56 -5.17 -0.30 -2.56
C MET A 56 -5.89 -0.84 -3.79
N ASP A 57 -6.59 -1.96 -3.62
CA ASP A 57 -7.42 -2.51 -4.70
C ASP A 57 -8.43 -1.49 -5.21
N VAL A 58 -9.00 -0.68 -4.32
CA VAL A 58 -9.97 0.35 -4.72
C VAL A 58 -9.35 1.44 -5.61
N ALA A 59 -8.05 1.66 -5.50
CA ALA A 59 -7.35 2.60 -6.38
C ALA A 59 -7.25 2.09 -7.82
N LEU A 60 -7.43 0.79 -8.01
CA LEU A 60 -7.42 0.15 -9.32
C LEU A 60 -8.83 -0.01 -9.89
N GLN A 61 -9.85 0.40 -9.14
CA GLN A 61 -11.24 0.46 -9.56
C GLN A 61 -11.63 1.89 -9.91
N PRO A 62 -12.84 2.11 -10.41
CA PRO A 62 -13.79 1.15 -10.96
C PRO A 62 -13.47 0.79 -12.40
N ALA A 63 -12.76 1.68 -13.10
CA ALA A 63 -12.51 1.51 -14.52
C ALA A 63 -11.57 0.35 -14.80
N SER A 64 -10.56 0.19 -13.94
CA SER A 64 -9.50 -0.79 -14.15
C SER A 64 -9.94 -2.22 -13.84
N LEU A 65 -10.71 -2.42 -12.78
CA LEU A 65 -11.18 -3.76 -12.40
C LEU A 65 -12.41 -4.20 -13.17
N GLN A 66 -13.23 -3.25 -13.62
CA GLN A 66 -14.48 -3.56 -14.30
C GLN A 66 -14.42 -3.37 -15.81
N ARG A 67 -13.53 -2.52 -16.28
CA ARG A 67 -13.41 -2.13 -17.69
C ARG A 67 -11.93 -1.96 -18.03
N GLY A 68 -11.64 -2.06 -19.29
CA GLY A 68 -10.31 -1.84 -19.79
C GLY A 68 -9.36 -3.01 -19.60
N PRO A 69 -8.20 -2.96 -20.23
CA PRO A 69 -7.22 -4.05 -20.18
C PRO A 69 -6.55 -4.14 -18.82
N ILE A 70 -6.41 -5.36 -18.32
CA ILE A 70 -5.64 -5.64 -17.10
C ILE A 70 -4.21 -5.17 -17.27
N ASP A 71 -3.64 -5.28 -18.48
CA ASP A 71 -2.26 -4.89 -18.75
C ASP A 71 -1.99 -3.42 -18.44
N ASP A 72 -2.96 -2.53 -18.65
CA ASP A 72 -2.80 -1.11 -18.33
C ASP A 72 -2.70 -0.90 -16.81
N VAL A 73 -3.51 -1.63 -16.05
CA VAL A 73 -3.47 -1.60 -14.58
C VAL A 73 -2.13 -2.14 -14.10
N LEU A 74 -1.68 -3.25 -14.67
CA LEU A 74 -0.44 -3.90 -14.27
C LEU A 74 0.79 -3.04 -14.60
N ARG A 75 0.77 -2.28 -15.69
CA ARG A 75 1.84 -1.34 -15.99
C ARG A 75 1.95 -0.26 -14.92
N GLN A 76 0.81 0.25 -14.46
CA GLN A 76 0.77 1.24 -13.41
C GLN A 76 1.35 0.69 -12.11
N VAL A 77 0.94 -0.52 -11.74
CA VAL A 77 1.45 -1.21 -10.55
C VAL A 77 2.95 -1.50 -10.69
N ASP A 78 3.37 -1.97 -11.85
CA ASP A 78 4.77 -2.30 -12.10
C ASP A 78 5.68 -1.07 -11.94
N GLY A 79 5.22 0.09 -12.40
CA GLY A 79 5.96 1.34 -12.22
C GLY A 79 6.20 1.66 -10.75
N VAL A 80 5.17 1.49 -9.92
CA VAL A 80 5.28 1.77 -8.48
C VAL A 80 6.15 0.71 -7.79
N VAL A 81 6.00 -0.55 -8.14
CA VAL A 81 6.83 -1.64 -7.60
C VAL A 81 8.31 -1.39 -7.94
N SER A 82 8.59 -0.99 -9.18
CA SER A 82 9.96 -0.70 -9.62
C SER A 82 10.57 0.44 -8.82
N MET A 83 9.80 1.48 -8.51
CA MET A 83 10.27 2.57 -7.67
C MET A 83 10.60 2.11 -6.25
N CYS A 84 9.75 1.26 -5.67
CA CYS A 84 10.01 0.70 -4.34
C CYS A 84 11.30 -0.11 -4.33
N LYS A 85 11.53 -0.91 -5.36
CA LYS A 85 12.76 -1.70 -5.49
C LYS A 85 13.99 -0.81 -5.63
N ALA A 86 13.89 0.22 -6.45
CA ALA A 86 15.01 1.15 -6.69
C ALA A 86 15.42 1.91 -5.42
N ILE A 87 14.45 2.25 -4.59
CA ILE A 87 14.69 2.96 -3.33
C ILE A 87 15.12 2.01 -2.22
N GLY A 88 14.85 0.72 -2.36
CA GLY A 88 15.08 -0.27 -1.31
C GLY A 88 14.01 -0.22 -0.22
N GLY A 89 12.81 0.20 -0.58
CA GLY A 89 11.67 0.27 0.32
C GLY A 89 10.79 -0.97 0.26
N GLU A 90 9.60 -0.85 0.83
CA GLU A 90 8.61 -1.92 0.86
C GLU A 90 7.47 -1.60 -0.09
N PHE A 91 6.91 -2.63 -0.70
CA PHE A 91 5.68 -2.52 -1.47
C PHE A 91 4.55 -3.10 -0.63
N VAL A 92 3.75 -2.23 -0.02
CA VAL A 92 2.62 -2.65 0.82
C VAL A 92 1.33 -2.47 0.03
N VAL A 93 0.56 -3.53 -0.07
CA VAL A 93 -0.69 -3.56 -0.81
C VAL A 93 -1.84 -3.97 0.11
N LEU A 94 -2.96 -3.29 -0.04
CA LEU A 94 -4.21 -3.63 0.64
C LEU A 94 -5.19 -4.17 -0.39
N TRP A 95 -5.73 -5.37 -0.14
CA TRP A 95 -6.71 -5.98 -1.03
C TRP A 95 -7.90 -6.48 -0.21
N HIS A 96 -9.09 -6.03 -0.57
CA HIS A 96 -10.31 -6.45 0.11
C HIS A 96 -10.78 -7.80 -0.43
N ASN A 97 -11.34 -8.63 0.44
CA ASN A 97 -11.77 -9.98 0.08
C ASN A 97 -12.74 -10.00 -1.09
N ASN A 98 -13.69 -9.05 -1.10
CA ASN A 98 -14.71 -8.99 -2.14
C ASN A 98 -14.13 -8.62 -3.51
N ASN A 99 -12.98 -8.02 -3.57
CA ASN A 99 -12.30 -7.68 -4.82
C ASN A 99 -11.36 -8.79 -5.32
N ALA A 100 -11.16 -9.82 -4.53
CA ALA A 100 -10.40 -11.01 -4.94
C ALA A 100 -11.32 -12.12 -5.47
N ILE A 101 -12.64 -11.92 -5.42
CA ILE A 101 -13.62 -12.88 -5.91
C ILE A 101 -13.89 -12.62 -7.39
N GLY A 102 -14.07 -13.69 -8.16
CA GLY A 102 -14.31 -13.61 -9.59
C GLY A 102 -13.02 -13.68 -10.38
N ARG A 103 -13.16 -14.03 -11.67
CA ARG A 103 -11.99 -14.30 -12.52
C ARG A 103 -11.06 -13.09 -12.66
N ARG A 104 -11.65 -11.94 -12.95
CA ARG A 104 -10.84 -10.73 -13.17
C ARG A 104 -10.14 -10.25 -11.89
N GLY A 105 -10.87 -10.19 -10.77
CA GLY A 105 -10.32 -9.77 -9.50
C GLY A 105 -9.22 -10.72 -9.01
N GLU A 106 -9.43 -12.00 -9.14
CA GLU A 106 -8.46 -13.03 -8.78
C GLU A 106 -7.20 -12.92 -9.64
N THR A 107 -7.38 -12.78 -10.95
CA THR A 107 -6.26 -12.66 -11.88
C THR A 107 -5.44 -11.41 -11.57
N LEU A 108 -6.11 -10.28 -11.37
CA LEU A 108 -5.43 -9.03 -11.07
C LEU A 108 -4.64 -9.12 -9.76
N TYR A 109 -5.26 -9.69 -8.73
CA TYR A 109 -4.59 -9.87 -7.45
C TYR A 109 -3.33 -10.74 -7.58
N ARG A 110 -3.44 -11.86 -8.27
CA ARG A 110 -2.30 -12.76 -8.50
C ARG A 110 -1.19 -12.07 -9.25
N GLU A 111 -1.51 -11.32 -10.29
CA GLU A 111 -0.51 -10.62 -11.08
C GLU A 111 0.18 -9.51 -10.31
N VAL A 112 -0.55 -8.78 -9.46
CA VAL A 112 0.04 -7.76 -8.59
C VAL A 112 1.03 -8.40 -7.62
N VAL A 113 0.66 -9.51 -6.99
CA VAL A 113 1.55 -10.24 -6.09
C VAL A 113 2.77 -10.75 -6.86
N ARG A 114 2.57 -11.28 -8.05
CA ARG A 114 3.67 -11.77 -8.88
C ARG A 114 4.65 -10.67 -9.24
N LEU A 115 4.17 -9.49 -9.61
CA LEU A 115 5.02 -8.34 -9.90
C LEU A 115 5.82 -7.91 -8.67
N ALA A 116 5.17 -7.90 -7.50
CA ALA A 116 5.84 -7.51 -6.26
C ALA A 116 6.96 -8.48 -5.89
N CYS A 117 6.77 -9.77 -6.17
CA CYS A 117 7.75 -10.83 -5.85
C CYS A 117 8.67 -11.17 -7.02
N GLY A 118 8.40 -10.66 -8.21
CA GLY A 118 9.04 -11.11 -9.43
C GLY A 118 10.53 -10.85 -9.53
N GLY A 119 11.06 -9.93 -8.75
CA GLY A 119 12.49 -9.66 -8.72
C GLY A 119 13.28 -10.56 -7.78
N VAL A 120 12.62 -11.50 -7.12
CA VAL A 120 13.21 -12.34 -6.07
C VAL A 120 13.59 -13.73 -6.59
N SER A 121 13.08 -14.08 -7.74
CA SER A 121 13.30 -15.41 -8.34
C SER A 121 14.74 -15.66 -8.69
#